data_76a95dcce4b65873824d115dfb83f8c3
#
_entry.id   76a95dcce4b65873824d115dfb83f8c3
#
_cell.length_a   1.000
_cell.length_b   1.000
_cell.length_c   1.000
_cell.angle_alpha   90.00
_cell.angle_beta   90.00
_cell.angle_gamma   90.00
#
_symmetry.space_group_name_H-M   'P 1'
#
loop_
_entity.id
_entity.type
_entity.pdbx_description
1 polymer ?
#
loop_
_entity_poly.entity_id
_entity_poly.type
_entity_poly.pdbx_seq_one_letter_code
_entity_poly.pdbx_strand_id
1 'polypeptide(L)'
;MEPRYVDKEAFVVVGIPARGAPGELPYGRLWGELDTHYPALEDRLIDSAGYGAYYPTDQEGIVDFVAGVAMRAAPEPLPEGLAAREVPAAHYAVFTRTLSTAGRAYGFIYGQWQPPAGYAFDHVSPSLEVYAHGNAPDAKTEILVPLRRVG
;
A
#
# COMPACT_ATOMS: atom_id res chain seq x y z
N MET A 1 11.18 4.65 -16.74
CA MET A 1 9.93 4.22 -16.10
C MET A 1 9.02 5.42 -15.92
N GLU A 2 7.91 5.41 -16.62
CA GLU A 2 6.96 6.53 -16.61
C GLU A 2 5.75 6.18 -15.78
N PRO A 3 5.42 6.96 -14.75
CA PRO A 3 4.20 6.71 -13.99
C PRO A 3 2.97 7.23 -14.70
N ARG A 4 1.82 6.69 -14.34
CA ARG A 4 0.55 7.35 -14.60
C ARG A 4 0.07 8.00 -13.29
N TYR A 5 -0.92 8.86 -13.37
CA TYR A 5 -1.40 9.60 -12.20
C TYR A 5 -2.87 9.29 -11.98
N VAL A 6 -3.25 9.06 -10.72
CA VAL A 6 -4.64 8.81 -10.36
C VAL A 6 -4.99 9.56 -9.09
N ASP A 7 -6.24 9.98 -8.98
CA ASP A 7 -6.81 10.46 -7.74
C ASP A 7 -7.65 9.35 -7.14
N LYS A 8 -7.49 9.10 -5.85
CA LYS A 8 -8.31 8.10 -5.15
C LYS A 8 -9.06 8.78 -4.02
N GLU A 9 -10.32 8.37 -3.84
CA GLU A 9 -11.09 8.76 -2.68
C GLU A 9 -10.55 8.07 -1.44
N ALA A 10 -10.85 8.60 -0.27
CA ALA A 10 -10.48 7.98 0.99
C ALA A 10 -11.11 6.59 1.12
N PHE A 11 -10.37 5.67 1.72
CA PHE A 11 -10.84 4.32 1.99
C PHE A 11 -10.12 3.76 3.21
N VAL A 12 -10.45 2.53 3.59
CA VAL A 12 -9.86 1.87 4.76
C VAL A 12 -9.16 0.60 4.29
N VAL A 13 -7.92 0.39 4.74
CA VAL A 13 -7.23 -0.89 4.59
C VAL A 13 -7.44 -1.69 5.86
N VAL A 14 -7.97 -2.90 5.71
CA VAL A 14 -8.23 -3.81 6.82
C VAL A 14 -7.36 -5.04 6.63
N GLY A 15 -6.57 -5.38 7.63
CA GLY A 15 -5.67 -6.51 7.49
C GLY A 15 -4.76 -6.73 8.69
N ILE A 16 -3.62 -7.35 8.42
CA ILE A 16 -2.66 -7.77 9.45
C ILE A 16 -1.59 -6.69 9.59
N PRO A 17 -1.47 -6.08 10.78
CA PRO A 17 -0.49 -5.00 10.98
C PRO A 17 0.89 -5.55 11.36
N ALA A 18 1.91 -4.80 11.03
CA ALA A 18 3.27 -5.03 11.50
C ALA A 18 4.02 -3.71 11.51
N ARG A 19 5.01 -3.59 12.38
CA ARG A 19 5.84 -2.40 12.51
C ARG A 19 7.31 -2.80 12.42
N GLY A 20 8.07 -2.09 11.62
CA GLY A 20 9.49 -2.36 11.46
C GLY A 20 10.06 -1.71 10.23
N ALA A 21 11.34 -2.00 9.95
CA ALA A 21 11.98 -1.57 8.70
C ALA A 21 11.38 -2.36 7.54
N PRO A 22 11.06 -1.70 6.40
CA PRO A 22 10.40 -2.40 5.27
C PRO A 22 11.13 -3.64 4.78
N GLY A 23 12.47 -3.64 4.81
CA GLY A 23 13.25 -4.80 4.39
C GLY A 23 13.24 -5.96 5.37
N GLU A 24 12.72 -5.77 6.58
CA GLU A 24 12.75 -6.77 7.65
C GLU A 24 11.35 -7.28 8.03
N LEU A 25 10.30 -6.79 7.39
CA LEU A 25 8.93 -7.21 7.69
C LEU A 25 8.70 -8.66 7.21
N PRO A 26 7.93 -9.46 7.99
CA PRO A 26 7.68 -10.87 7.63
C PRO A 26 6.50 -10.98 6.66
N TYR A 27 6.68 -10.51 5.44
CA TYR A 27 5.60 -10.38 4.45
C TYR A 27 4.86 -11.69 4.20
N GLY A 28 5.56 -12.81 4.03
CA GLY A 28 4.92 -14.10 3.77
C GLY A 28 3.98 -14.51 4.89
N ARG A 29 4.39 -14.28 6.13
CA ARG A 29 3.54 -14.59 7.29
C ARG A 29 2.32 -13.68 7.34
N LEU A 30 2.52 -12.38 7.06
CA LEU A 30 1.42 -11.42 7.12
C LEU A 30 0.34 -11.72 6.07
N TRP A 31 0.74 -11.98 4.84
CA TRP A 31 -0.21 -12.33 3.79
C TRP A 31 -0.89 -13.68 4.05
N GLY A 32 -0.14 -14.64 4.62
CA GLY A 32 -0.70 -15.95 5.00
C GLY A 32 -1.74 -15.81 6.10
N GLU A 33 -1.50 -14.96 7.09
CA GLU A 33 -2.49 -14.70 8.14
C GLU A 33 -3.74 -14.01 7.56
N LEU A 34 -3.56 -13.07 6.64
CA LEU A 34 -4.70 -12.40 6.00
C LEU A 34 -5.60 -13.42 5.31
N ASP A 35 -5.02 -14.40 4.63
CA ASP A 35 -5.78 -15.44 3.93
C ASP A 35 -6.74 -16.18 4.86
N THR A 36 -6.37 -16.36 6.12
CA THR A 36 -7.25 -17.03 7.09
C THR A 36 -8.47 -16.20 7.47
N HIS A 37 -8.38 -14.87 7.29
CA HIS A 37 -9.47 -13.94 7.59
C HIS A 37 -10.28 -13.58 6.36
N TYR A 38 -9.79 -13.88 5.17
CA TYR A 38 -10.39 -13.42 3.92
C TYR A 38 -11.87 -13.78 3.77
N PRO A 39 -12.31 -15.00 4.11
CA PRO A 39 -13.74 -15.34 3.99
C PRO A 39 -14.67 -14.44 4.79
N ALA A 40 -14.20 -13.89 5.91
CA ALA A 40 -15.00 -13.00 6.75
C ALA A 40 -15.06 -11.57 6.17
N LEU A 41 -14.18 -11.24 5.22
CA LEU A 41 -14.03 -9.89 4.69
C LEU A 41 -14.54 -9.74 3.26
N GLU A 42 -14.61 -10.83 2.51
CA GLU A 42 -14.79 -10.77 1.06
C GLU A 42 -16.09 -10.10 0.58
N ASP A 43 -17.12 -10.08 1.41
CA ASP A 43 -18.40 -9.47 1.05
C ASP A 43 -18.38 -7.94 1.07
N ARG A 44 -17.32 -7.34 1.60
CA ARG A 44 -17.24 -5.90 1.87
C ARG A 44 -16.13 -5.19 1.11
N LEU A 45 -15.46 -5.89 0.21
CA LEU A 45 -14.32 -5.35 -0.51
C LEU A 45 -14.76 -4.32 -1.56
N ILE A 46 -13.98 -3.24 -1.70
CA ILE A 46 -14.16 -2.30 -2.81
C ILE A 46 -13.73 -2.97 -4.11
N ASP A 47 -12.64 -3.75 -4.05
CA ASP A 47 -12.12 -4.50 -5.19
C ASP A 47 -11.47 -5.79 -4.68
N SER A 48 -10.96 -6.61 -5.59
CA SER A 48 -10.35 -7.89 -5.25
C SER A 48 -8.84 -7.83 -5.05
N ALA A 49 -8.25 -6.65 -5.08
CA ALA A 49 -6.80 -6.50 -4.95
C ALA A 49 -6.36 -6.63 -3.49
N GLY A 50 -5.13 -7.11 -3.29
CA GLY A 50 -4.44 -7.00 -2.01
C GLY A 50 -3.74 -5.66 -1.93
N TYR A 51 -3.68 -5.08 -0.74
CA TYR A 51 -3.06 -3.79 -0.48
C TYR A 51 -2.01 -3.92 0.60
N GLY A 52 -0.78 -3.52 0.28
CA GLY A 52 0.25 -3.27 1.29
C GLY A 52 0.32 -1.77 1.54
N ALA A 53 -0.02 -1.33 2.74
CA ALA A 53 -0.01 0.08 3.08
C ALA A 53 1.13 0.38 4.05
N TYR A 54 1.98 1.33 3.69
CA TYR A 54 3.15 1.73 4.46
C TYR A 54 2.93 3.13 5.03
N TYR A 55 2.74 3.20 6.33
CA TYR A 55 2.53 4.48 7.02
C TYR A 55 3.83 4.96 7.63
N PRO A 56 4.19 6.24 7.42
CA PRO A 56 5.36 6.79 8.10
C PRO A 56 5.13 6.82 9.61
N THR A 57 6.22 6.71 10.37
CA THR A 57 6.19 6.81 11.83
C THR A 57 7.11 7.94 12.27
N ASP A 58 7.12 8.22 13.56
CA ASP A 58 8.05 9.20 14.15
C ASP A 58 9.49 8.69 14.24
N GLN A 59 9.73 7.44 13.87
CA GLN A 59 11.04 6.82 13.89
C GLN A 59 11.53 6.59 12.46
N GLU A 60 12.61 7.25 12.09
CA GLU A 60 13.16 7.14 10.74
C GLU A 60 13.48 5.70 10.39
N GLY A 61 13.10 5.29 9.17
CA GLY A 61 13.32 3.93 8.67
C GLY A 61 12.35 2.89 9.17
N ILE A 62 11.42 3.27 10.04
CA ILE A 62 10.40 2.38 10.60
C ILE A 62 9.03 2.78 10.08
N VAL A 63 8.27 1.81 9.60
CA VAL A 63 6.92 2.02 9.08
C VAL A 63 5.90 1.21 9.88
N ASP A 64 4.67 1.69 9.89
CA ASP A 64 3.51 0.88 10.21
C ASP A 64 2.99 0.30 8.91
N PHE A 65 3.00 -1.01 8.80
CA PHE A 65 2.58 -1.72 7.59
C PHE A 65 1.31 -2.50 7.86
N VAL A 66 0.41 -2.53 6.88
CA VAL A 66 -0.77 -3.41 6.93
C VAL A 66 -0.82 -4.18 5.62
N ALA A 67 -0.87 -5.51 5.74
CA ALA A 67 -1.18 -6.39 4.62
C ALA A 67 -2.69 -6.62 4.63
N GLY A 68 -3.42 -6.08 3.67
CA GLY A 68 -4.86 -6.05 3.80
C GLY A 68 -5.64 -5.96 2.51
N VAL A 69 -6.89 -5.60 2.68
CA VAL A 69 -7.88 -5.41 1.62
C VAL A 69 -8.50 -4.03 1.77
N ALA A 70 -9.11 -3.52 0.71
CA ALA A 70 -9.70 -2.19 0.70
C ALA A 70 -11.21 -2.26 0.96
N MET A 71 -11.69 -1.42 1.88
CA MET A 71 -13.10 -1.31 2.25
C MET A 71 -13.49 0.15 2.37
N ARG A 72 -14.79 0.45 2.28
CA ARG A 72 -15.29 1.82 2.52
C ARG A 72 -15.23 2.19 4.00
N ALA A 73 -15.48 1.21 4.86
CA ALA A 73 -15.45 1.41 6.31
C ALA A 73 -14.98 0.12 6.99
N ALA A 74 -14.41 0.25 8.17
CA ALA A 74 -14.00 -0.90 8.96
C ALA A 74 -15.22 -1.71 9.40
N PRO A 75 -15.11 -3.05 9.42
CA PRO A 75 -16.16 -3.88 10.00
C PRO A 75 -16.37 -3.57 11.49
N GLU A 76 -17.62 -3.67 11.94
CA GLU A 76 -17.94 -3.53 13.35
C GLU A 76 -18.74 -4.75 13.85
N PRO A 77 -18.20 -5.52 14.79
CA PRO A 77 -16.87 -5.37 15.39
C PRO A 77 -15.77 -5.79 14.40
N LEU A 78 -14.58 -5.24 14.61
CA LEU A 78 -13.40 -5.64 13.85
C LEU A 78 -12.96 -7.02 14.34
N PRO A 79 -12.79 -8.01 13.46
CA PRO A 79 -12.34 -9.34 13.89
C PRO A 79 -11.01 -9.27 14.62
N GLU A 80 -10.84 -10.14 15.61
CA GLU A 80 -9.62 -10.21 16.39
C GLU A 80 -8.41 -10.50 15.50
N GLY A 81 -7.31 -9.82 15.75
CA GLY A 81 -6.08 -9.95 14.96
C GLY A 81 -6.00 -9.02 13.78
N LEU A 82 -7.10 -8.37 13.41
CA LEU A 82 -7.11 -7.41 12.31
C LEU A 82 -6.98 -5.99 12.82
N ALA A 83 -6.40 -5.15 11.97
CA ALA A 83 -6.36 -3.71 12.18
C ALA A 83 -7.02 -3.02 11.00
N ALA A 84 -7.57 -1.84 11.25
CA ALA A 84 -8.11 -0.99 10.22
C ALA A 84 -7.32 0.32 10.21
N ARG A 85 -6.93 0.77 9.02
CA ARG A 85 -6.16 2.03 8.87
C ARG A 85 -6.78 2.85 7.76
N GLU A 86 -6.95 4.13 8.02
CA GLU A 86 -7.48 5.05 7.02
C GLU A 86 -6.42 5.39 5.98
N VAL A 87 -6.83 5.43 4.72
CA VAL A 87 -6.05 5.97 3.62
C VAL A 87 -6.77 7.23 3.16
N PRO A 88 -6.19 8.41 3.39
CA PRO A 88 -6.83 9.66 2.98
C PRO A 88 -6.98 9.76 1.47
N ALA A 89 -7.92 10.56 1.01
CA ALA A 89 -7.99 10.90 -0.39
C ALA A 89 -6.68 11.54 -0.83
N ALA A 90 -6.13 11.12 -1.96
CA ALA A 90 -4.83 11.59 -2.39
C ALA A 90 -4.66 11.46 -3.90
N HIS A 91 -3.66 12.19 -4.40
CA HIS A 91 -3.17 12.09 -5.76
C HIS A 91 -1.93 11.21 -5.76
N TYR A 92 -1.89 10.21 -6.64
CA TYR A 92 -0.80 9.24 -6.66
C TYR A 92 -0.10 9.20 -8.00
N ALA A 93 1.23 9.08 -7.96
CA ALA A 93 1.98 8.56 -9.09
C ALA A 93 1.99 7.03 -8.98
N VAL A 94 1.61 6.36 -10.07
CA VAL A 94 1.46 4.89 -10.08
C VAL A 94 2.54 4.30 -10.97
N PHE A 95 3.41 3.51 -10.36
CA PHE A 95 4.49 2.80 -11.07
C PHE A 95 4.14 1.32 -11.13
N THR A 96 4.15 0.76 -12.33
CA THR A 96 3.91 -0.67 -12.50
C THR A 96 5.25 -1.41 -12.48
N ARG A 97 5.30 -2.52 -11.76
CA ARG A 97 6.49 -3.35 -11.65
C ARG A 97 6.11 -4.83 -11.61
N THR A 98 7.12 -5.69 -11.69
CA THR A 98 6.95 -7.10 -11.36
C THR A 98 7.54 -7.36 -9.98
N LEU A 99 7.19 -8.50 -9.37
CA LEU A 99 7.76 -8.85 -8.06
C LEU A 99 9.27 -8.97 -8.13
N SER A 100 9.82 -9.46 -9.24
CA SER A 100 11.28 -9.61 -9.39
C SER A 100 12.01 -8.29 -9.56
N THR A 101 11.33 -7.19 -9.89
CA THR A 101 11.96 -5.88 -10.12
C THR A 101 11.65 -4.86 -9.04
N ALA A 102 11.09 -5.30 -7.90
CA ALA A 102 10.63 -4.42 -6.82
C ALA A 102 11.72 -3.46 -6.33
N GLY A 103 12.90 -3.98 -6.00
CA GLY A 103 13.98 -3.16 -5.45
C GLY A 103 14.44 -2.08 -6.43
N ARG A 104 14.49 -2.41 -7.71
CA ARG A 104 14.88 -1.46 -8.75
C ARG A 104 13.86 -0.33 -8.90
N ALA A 105 12.58 -0.66 -8.81
CA ALA A 105 11.52 0.34 -8.90
C ALA A 105 11.62 1.35 -7.76
N TYR A 106 11.79 0.90 -6.53
CA TYR A 106 11.93 1.80 -5.38
C TYR A 106 13.20 2.65 -5.48
N GLY A 107 14.30 2.07 -5.91
CA GLY A 107 15.55 2.81 -6.13
C GLY A 107 15.37 3.92 -7.16
N PHE A 108 14.66 3.67 -8.24
CA PHE A 108 14.36 4.67 -9.25
C PHE A 108 13.46 5.78 -8.69
N ILE A 109 12.35 5.40 -8.03
CA ILE A 109 11.35 6.36 -7.54
C ILE A 109 11.98 7.37 -6.57
N TYR A 110 12.73 6.88 -5.61
CA TYR A 110 13.25 7.73 -4.54
C TYR A 110 14.67 8.24 -4.80
N GLY A 111 15.38 7.69 -5.79
CA GLY A 111 16.72 8.10 -6.13
C GLY A 111 16.83 8.97 -7.37
N GLN A 112 15.95 8.80 -8.35
CA GLN A 112 16.07 9.46 -9.64
C GLN A 112 14.83 10.20 -10.09
N TRP A 113 13.64 9.67 -9.82
CA TRP A 113 12.39 10.28 -10.26
C TRP A 113 12.05 11.49 -9.40
N GLN A 114 11.45 12.49 -10.04
CA GLN A 114 10.97 13.68 -9.34
C GLN A 114 9.50 13.91 -9.64
N PRO A 115 8.70 14.33 -8.65
CA PRO A 115 7.32 14.70 -8.91
C PRO A 115 7.21 15.80 -9.97
N PRO A 116 6.12 15.81 -10.74
CA PRO A 116 5.92 16.87 -11.73
C PRO A 116 5.77 18.25 -11.09
N ALA A 117 5.89 19.29 -11.91
CA ALA A 117 5.73 20.67 -11.43
C ALA A 117 4.39 20.85 -10.73
N GLY A 118 4.40 21.52 -9.59
CA GLY A 118 3.20 21.74 -8.77
C GLY A 118 2.94 20.65 -7.75
N TYR A 119 3.80 19.60 -7.69
CA TYR A 119 3.65 18.51 -6.75
C TYR A 119 4.96 18.21 -6.02
N ALA A 120 4.83 17.63 -4.84
CA ALA A 120 5.94 17.10 -4.06
C ALA A 120 5.51 15.79 -3.45
N PHE A 121 6.47 15.00 -2.95
CA PHE A 121 6.14 13.80 -2.19
C PHE A 121 5.31 14.17 -0.96
N ASP A 122 4.26 13.39 -0.72
CA ASP A 122 3.47 13.49 0.50
C ASP A 122 4.10 12.55 1.53
N HIS A 123 4.67 13.11 2.60
CA HIS A 123 5.35 12.33 3.63
C HIS A 123 4.43 11.98 4.80
N VAL A 124 3.14 12.28 4.71
CA VAL A 124 2.16 12.01 5.76
C VAL A 124 1.24 10.85 5.39
N SER A 125 0.76 10.84 4.14
CA SER A 125 -0.12 9.77 3.65
C SER A 125 0.68 8.50 3.38
N PRO A 126 0.05 7.31 3.49
CA PRO A 126 0.77 6.07 3.23
C PRO A 126 1.07 5.89 1.75
N SER A 127 2.19 5.24 1.45
CA SER A 127 2.40 4.67 0.11
C SER A 127 1.76 3.29 0.05
N LEU A 128 1.35 2.88 -1.14
CA LEU A 128 0.61 1.65 -1.32
C LEU A 128 1.30 0.74 -2.32
N GLU A 129 1.20 -0.56 -2.07
CA GLU A 129 1.46 -1.60 -3.07
C GLU A 129 0.14 -2.29 -3.35
N VAL A 130 -0.21 -2.42 -4.63
CA VAL A 130 -1.48 -3.02 -5.04
C VAL A 130 -1.19 -4.27 -5.83
N TYR A 131 -1.69 -5.41 -5.34
CA TYR A 131 -1.48 -6.73 -5.91
C TYR A 131 -2.81 -7.21 -6.50
N ALA A 132 -2.92 -7.14 -7.82
CA ALA A 132 -4.18 -7.51 -8.47
C ALA A 132 -4.43 -9.02 -8.43
N HIS A 133 -3.44 -9.83 -8.83
CA HIS A 133 -3.56 -11.29 -8.89
C HIS A 133 -2.20 -11.96 -8.79
N GLY A 134 -2.14 -13.07 -8.05
CA GLY A 134 -1.05 -14.02 -8.11
C GLY A 134 0.24 -13.56 -7.45
N ASN A 135 1.18 -14.50 -7.33
CA ASN A 135 2.50 -14.31 -6.70
C ASN A 135 3.63 -14.80 -7.60
N ALA A 136 3.36 -14.95 -8.89
CA ALA A 136 4.43 -15.31 -9.84
C ALA A 136 5.44 -14.17 -9.94
N PRO A 137 6.74 -14.46 -10.16
CA PRO A 137 7.76 -13.41 -10.25
C PRO A 137 7.50 -12.36 -11.32
N ASP A 138 6.76 -12.71 -12.37
CA ASP A 138 6.39 -11.81 -13.45
C ASP A 138 5.01 -11.17 -13.27
N ALA A 139 4.31 -11.46 -12.15
CA ALA A 139 3.03 -10.83 -11.86
C ALA A 139 3.21 -9.33 -11.68
N LYS A 140 2.33 -8.55 -12.30
CA LYS A 140 2.40 -7.10 -12.21
C LYS A 140 1.83 -6.60 -10.90
N THR A 141 2.55 -5.68 -10.29
CA THR A 141 2.16 -5.02 -9.06
C THR A 141 2.31 -3.52 -9.28
N GLU A 142 1.48 -2.74 -8.61
CA GLU A 142 1.55 -1.29 -8.69
C GLU A 142 2.08 -0.72 -7.39
N ILE A 143 2.96 0.28 -7.51
CA ILE A 143 3.40 1.10 -6.39
C ILE A 143 2.72 2.45 -6.55
N LEU A 144 1.95 2.85 -5.54
CA LEU A 144 1.26 4.13 -5.51
C LEU A 144 1.98 5.05 -4.54
N VAL A 145 2.54 6.13 -5.09
CA VAL A 145 3.31 7.11 -4.32
C VAL A 145 2.44 8.35 -4.13
N PRO A 146 2.07 8.68 -2.88
CA PRO A 146 1.20 9.84 -2.67
C PRO A 146 1.95 11.15 -2.91
N LEU A 147 1.26 12.08 -3.56
CA LEU A 147 1.78 13.40 -3.88
C LEU A 147 0.88 14.45 -3.26
N ARG A 148 1.48 15.59 -2.89
CA ARG A 148 0.73 16.75 -2.42
C ARG A 148 0.94 17.93 -3.36
N ARG A 149 -0.03 18.80 -3.45
CA ARG A 149 0.11 20.03 -4.22
C ARG A 149 1.03 21.02 -3.48
N VAL A 150 1.88 21.72 -4.23
CA VAL A 150 2.75 22.78 -3.72
C VAL A 150 2.59 24.02 -4.58
N GLY A 151 2.71 25.16 -3.96
CA GLY A 151 2.64 26.45 -4.63
C GLY A 151 1.31 27.06 -4.56
#